data_1ff5603c9f5e3929f9d63646b6effc44
#
_entry.id   1ff5603c9f5e3929f9d63646b6effc44
#
_cell.length_a   1.000
_cell.length_b   1.000
_cell.length_c   1.000
_cell.angle_alpha   90.00
_cell.angle_beta   90.00
_cell.angle_gamma   90.00
#
_symmetry.space_group_name_H-M   'P 1'
#
loop_
_entity.id
_entity.type
_entity.pdbx_description
1 polymer ?
#
loop_
_entity_poly.entity_id
_entity_poly.type
_entity_poly.pdbx_seq_one_letter_code
_entity_poly.pdbx_strand_id
1 'polypeptide(L)'
;MKSLQSSLGNIETFKLDELCPKHEIQLTQIKGERHVVVGWNENGEVIKEVRCIPPYCEQCQEEQKKQDEEDAIADNLNAKLYLQTYNVLMSNKSYVADEFKTKTFDDFNAVTSEEKRFLEFAKGQVQKYLDGMRGNTLITGGTGIGKTLLSVAIAKGINEGYKTKGEPKSVLFVSLTEMIKQIKEGWNYG
;
A
#
# COMPACT_ATOMS: atom_id res chain seq x y z
N MET A 1 -14.46 -6.59 27.25
CA MET A 1 -13.36 -5.62 27.14
C MET A 1 -13.27 -4.84 28.43
N LYS A 2 -12.36 -5.21 29.35
CA LYS A 2 -12.11 -4.46 30.58
C LYS A 2 -11.28 -3.25 30.22
N SER A 3 -11.77 -2.06 30.56
CA SER A 3 -11.15 -0.78 30.24
C SER A 3 -9.74 -0.68 30.82
N LEU A 4 -8.78 -0.26 30.00
CA LEU A 4 -7.41 0.06 30.37
C LEU A 4 -7.29 1.29 31.33
N GLN A 5 -8.42 1.81 31.80
CA GLN A 5 -8.48 2.99 32.67
C GLN A 5 -8.09 2.75 34.14
N SER A 6 -7.87 1.50 34.55
CA SER A 6 -7.59 1.21 35.98
C SER A 6 -6.11 1.11 36.34
N SER A 7 -5.18 1.40 35.45
CA SER A 7 -3.73 1.26 35.68
C SER A 7 -2.94 2.58 35.62
N LEU A 8 -3.59 3.70 35.30
CA LEU A 8 -2.96 5.02 35.39
C LEU A 8 -3.28 5.58 36.78
N GLY A 9 -2.33 5.45 37.71
CA GLY A 9 -2.39 6.20 38.96
C GLY A 9 -2.63 7.68 38.66
N ASN A 10 -3.20 8.41 39.64
CA ASN A 10 -3.46 9.84 39.52
C ASN A 10 -2.20 10.57 39.05
N ILE A 11 -2.17 10.93 37.75
CA ILE A 11 -1.09 11.76 37.20
C ILE A 11 -1.35 13.17 37.68
N GLU A 12 -0.50 13.67 38.60
CA GLU A 12 -0.58 15.05 39.07
C GLU A 12 -0.08 15.98 37.95
N THR A 13 -0.90 16.97 37.61
CA THR A 13 -0.56 18.03 36.67
C THR A 13 -0.68 19.38 37.34
N PHE A 14 0.07 20.37 36.86
CA PHE A 14 -0.04 21.75 37.29
C PHE A 14 0.11 22.70 36.09
N LYS A 15 -0.45 23.91 36.21
CA LYS A 15 -0.35 24.94 35.18
C LYS A 15 0.91 25.75 35.40
N LEU A 16 1.59 26.11 34.33
CA LEU A 16 2.73 27.00 34.29
C LEU A 16 2.27 28.46 34.03
N ASP A 17 3.10 29.44 34.39
CA ASP A 17 2.87 30.82 34.01
C ASP A 17 3.13 31.11 32.52
N GLU A 18 3.77 30.14 31.84
CA GLU A 18 4.03 30.23 30.41
C GLU A 18 2.76 29.95 29.60
N LEU A 19 2.52 30.73 28.54
CA LEU A 19 1.39 30.59 27.65
C LEU A 19 1.79 29.87 26.37
N CYS A 20 0.88 29.10 25.85
CA CYS A 20 1.03 28.52 24.51
C CYS A 20 1.04 29.63 23.46
N PRO A 21 2.03 29.69 22.57
CA PRO A 21 2.12 30.77 21.57
C PRO A 21 0.99 30.74 20.52
N LYS A 22 0.31 29.59 20.39
CA LYS A 22 -0.79 29.40 19.44
C LYS A 22 -2.17 29.68 20.05
N HIS A 23 -2.40 29.25 21.28
CA HIS A 23 -3.72 29.30 21.91
C HIS A 23 -3.83 30.28 23.08
N GLU A 24 -2.71 30.89 23.48
CA GLU A 24 -2.65 31.87 24.58
C GLU A 24 -3.20 31.36 25.92
N ILE A 25 -3.21 30.06 26.11
CA ILE A 25 -3.59 29.39 27.36
C ILE A 25 -2.35 28.87 28.10
N GLN A 26 -2.45 28.77 29.42
CA GLN A 26 -1.37 28.25 30.25
C GLN A 26 -0.97 26.85 29.85
N LEU A 27 0.34 26.60 29.77
CA LEU A 27 0.88 25.27 29.55
C LEU A 27 0.66 24.39 30.78
N THR A 28 0.41 23.12 30.54
CA THR A 28 0.25 22.10 31.57
C THR A 28 1.54 21.28 31.68
N GLN A 29 2.04 21.11 32.89
CA GLN A 29 3.19 20.27 33.21
C GLN A 29 2.73 19.03 33.96
N ILE A 30 3.19 17.85 33.57
CA ILE A 30 3.02 16.61 34.30
C ILE A 30 4.12 16.52 35.36
N LYS A 31 3.74 16.26 36.60
CA LYS A 31 4.68 16.02 37.70
C LYS A 31 5.21 14.60 37.59
N GLY A 32 6.47 14.46 37.20
CA GLY A 32 7.12 13.18 37.07
C GLY A 32 8.20 13.16 35.99
N GLU A 33 8.91 12.07 35.96
CA GLU A 33 9.98 11.81 35.02
C GLU A 33 9.57 10.64 34.09
N ARG A 34 9.96 10.73 32.84
CA ARG A 34 9.73 9.66 31.87
C ARG A 34 11.03 8.89 31.62
N HIS A 35 10.98 7.58 31.82
CA HIS A 35 12.07 6.69 31.41
C HIS A 35 11.95 6.39 29.92
N VAL A 36 12.90 6.88 29.13
CA VAL A 36 12.95 6.64 27.68
C VAL A 36 14.04 5.62 27.40
N VAL A 37 13.70 4.58 26.64
CA VAL A 37 14.68 3.62 26.14
C VAL A 37 15.50 4.31 25.06
N VAL A 38 16.80 4.42 25.26
CA VAL A 38 17.74 5.08 24.32
C VAL A 38 18.61 4.09 23.57
N GLY A 39 18.61 2.83 23.98
CA GLY A 39 19.40 1.78 23.31
C GLY A 39 19.50 0.49 24.12
N TRP A 40 20.43 -0.35 23.70
CA TRP A 40 20.78 -1.63 24.33
C TRP A 40 22.27 -1.63 24.59
N ASN A 41 22.71 -2.14 25.74
CA ASN A 41 24.13 -2.31 26.01
C ASN A 41 24.68 -3.57 25.33
N GLU A 42 25.98 -3.78 25.38
CA GLU A 42 26.66 -4.94 24.78
C GLU A 42 26.15 -6.29 25.35
N ASN A 43 25.53 -6.29 26.52
CA ASN A 43 24.96 -7.47 27.18
C ASN A 43 23.47 -7.69 26.84
N GLY A 44 22.88 -6.85 25.97
CA GLY A 44 21.47 -6.93 25.57
C GLY A 44 20.48 -6.35 26.61
N GLU A 45 20.97 -5.58 27.59
CA GLU A 45 20.12 -4.91 28.57
C GLU A 45 19.66 -3.54 28.07
N VAL A 46 18.45 -3.15 28.42
CA VAL A 46 17.83 -1.89 28.01
C VAL A 46 18.47 -0.71 28.73
N ILE A 47 19.07 0.21 27.98
CA ILE A 47 19.54 1.49 28.49
C ILE A 47 18.35 2.45 28.56
N LYS A 48 18.02 2.94 29.77
CA LYS A 48 16.95 3.90 30.00
C LYS A 48 17.56 5.25 30.40
N GLU A 49 17.10 6.31 29.76
CA GLU A 49 17.42 7.67 30.12
C GLU A 49 16.19 8.30 30.79
N VAL A 50 16.41 9.04 31.86
CA VAL A 50 15.35 9.80 32.53
C VAL A 50 15.22 11.15 31.84
N ARG A 51 14.04 11.44 31.30
CA ARG A 51 13.73 12.74 30.67
C ARG A 51 12.56 13.40 31.35
N CYS A 52 12.66 14.70 31.59
CA CYS A 52 11.51 15.49 31.99
C CYS A 52 10.45 15.48 30.87
N ILE A 53 9.21 15.35 31.26
CA ILE A 53 8.09 15.47 30.33
C ILE A 53 7.94 16.98 29.98
N PRO A 54 8.05 17.37 28.71
CA PRO A 54 7.91 18.79 28.37
C PRO A 54 6.51 19.30 28.67
N PRO A 55 6.36 20.58 29.03
CA PRO A 55 5.04 21.17 29.18
C PRO A 55 4.26 21.15 27.88
N TYR A 56 2.95 21.03 27.96
CA TYR A 56 2.09 20.91 26.80
C TYR A 56 0.85 21.82 26.90
N CYS A 57 0.30 22.15 25.74
CA CYS A 57 -0.98 22.83 25.63
C CYS A 57 -2.08 21.81 25.36
N GLU A 58 -3.13 21.80 26.16
CA GLU A 58 -4.23 20.86 26.04
C GLU A 58 -4.91 20.96 24.65
N GLN A 59 -5.13 22.20 24.16
CA GLN A 59 -5.71 22.41 22.83
C GLN A 59 -4.80 21.92 21.69
N CYS A 60 -3.48 22.15 21.80
CA CYS A 60 -2.53 21.60 20.84
C CYS A 60 -2.56 20.08 20.81
N GLN A 61 -2.68 19.43 21.97
CA GLN A 61 -2.78 17.97 22.03
C GLN A 61 -4.09 17.43 21.44
N GLU A 62 -5.20 18.12 21.67
CA GLU A 62 -6.49 17.75 21.08
C GLU A 62 -6.49 17.93 19.56
N GLU A 63 -5.90 19.01 19.06
CA GLU A 63 -5.75 19.23 17.62
C GLU A 63 -4.85 18.16 16.98
N GLN A 64 -3.70 17.88 17.60
CA GLN A 64 -2.80 16.84 17.12
C GLN A 64 -3.48 15.48 17.10
N LYS A 65 -4.21 15.14 18.17
CA LYS A 65 -4.94 13.88 18.23
C LYS A 65 -6.01 13.76 17.13
N LYS A 66 -6.75 14.85 16.87
CA LYS A 66 -7.71 14.84 15.75
C LYS A 66 -7.03 14.66 14.41
N GLN A 67 -5.90 15.35 14.19
CA GLN A 67 -5.13 15.18 12.96
C GLN A 67 -4.61 13.77 12.80
N ASP A 68 -4.04 13.18 13.85
CA ASP A 68 -3.56 11.79 13.84
C ASP A 68 -4.69 10.79 13.54
N GLU A 69 -5.90 11.03 14.08
CA GLU A 69 -7.10 10.22 13.80
C GLU A 69 -7.54 10.36 12.34
N GLU A 70 -7.56 11.57 11.78
CA GLU A 70 -7.90 11.84 10.38
C GLU A 70 -6.88 11.21 9.44
N ASP A 71 -5.58 11.34 9.72
CA ASP A 71 -4.50 10.75 8.95
C ASP A 71 -4.59 9.20 8.98
N ALA A 72 -4.86 8.60 10.14
CA ALA A 72 -5.05 7.16 10.27
C ALA A 72 -6.27 6.65 9.48
N ILE A 73 -7.36 7.41 9.42
CA ILE A 73 -8.53 7.10 8.59
C ILE A 73 -8.16 7.18 7.11
N ALA A 74 -7.47 8.24 6.70
CA ALA A 74 -7.02 8.42 5.32
C ALA A 74 -6.09 7.30 4.87
N ASP A 75 -5.13 6.89 5.70
CA ASP A 75 -4.21 5.78 5.45
C ASP A 75 -4.96 4.45 5.30
N ASN A 76 -5.94 4.17 6.17
CA ASN A 76 -6.76 2.97 6.07
C ASN A 76 -7.59 2.95 4.78
N LEU A 77 -8.17 4.08 4.37
CA LEU A 77 -8.92 4.19 3.12
C LEU A 77 -8.02 4.00 1.91
N ASN A 78 -6.82 4.58 1.90
CA ASN A 78 -5.83 4.44 0.85
C ASN A 78 -5.33 2.99 0.75
N ALA A 79 -5.06 2.34 1.89
CA ALA A 79 -4.66 0.92 1.92
C ALA A 79 -5.78 0.01 1.37
N LYS A 80 -7.04 0.26 1.74
CA LYS A 80 -8.20 -0.47 1.21
C LYS A 80 -8.36 -0.25 -0.29
N LEU A 81 -8.24 0.99 -0.76
CA LEU A 81 -8.29 1.32 -2.18
C LEU A 81 -7.19 0.58 -2.95
N TYR A 82 -5.96 0.58 -2.44
CA TYR A 82 -4.84 -0.14 -3.03
C TYR A 82 -5.11 -1.64 -3.17
N LEU A 83 -5.62 -2.27 -2.11
CA LEU A 83 -5.96 -3.70 -2.13
C LEU A 83 -7.10 -4.04 -3.11
N GLN A 84 -8.05 -3.13 -3.28
CA GLN A 84 -9.19 -3.32 -4.18
C GLN A 84 -8.88 -2.99 -5.64
N THR A 85 -7.82 -2.26 -5.92
CA THR A 85 -7.46 -1.81 -7.28
C THR A 85 -6.09 -2.35 -7.70
N TYR A 86 -5.03 -1.66 -7.36
CA TYR A 86 -3.68 -1.90 -7.89
C TYR A 86 -3.08 -3.25 -7.48
N ASN A 87 -3.47 -3.78 -6.31
CA ASN A 87 -2.98 -5.07 -5.85
C ASN A 87 -3.74 -6.27 -6.44
N VAL A 88 -4.87 -6.03 -7.16
CA VAL A 88 -5.69 -7.12 -7.73
C VAL A 88 -4.89 -8.00 -8.68
N LEU A 89 -4.06 -7.40 -9.54
CA LEU A 89 -3.26 -8.12 -10.53
C LEU A 89 -2.31 -9.15 -9.90
N MET A 90 -1.74 -8.86 -8.73
CA MET A 90 -0.79 -9.74 -8.01
C MET A 90 -1.44 -10.55 -6.88
N SER A 91 -2.74 -10.37 -6.65
CA SER A 91 -3.50 -11.11 -5.64
C SER A 91 -3.96 -12.48 -6.18
N ASN A 92 -4.55 -13.28 -5.29
CA ASN A 92 -5.19 -14.54 -5.63
C ASN A 92 -6.46 -14.41 -6.50
N LYS A 93 -6.92 -13.21 -6.76
CA LYS A 93 -8.02 -12.93 -7.70
C LYS A 93 -7.57 -13.00 -9.16
N SER A 94 -6.28 -12.88 -9.41
CA SER A 94 -5.65 -12.90 -10.72
C SER A 94 -4.82 -14.18 -10.90
N TYR A 95 -4.83 -14.75 -12.08
CA TYR A 95 -4.17 -16.04 -12.37
C TYR A 95 -2.80 -15.84 -13.03
N VAL A 96 -2.01 -14.93 -12.53
CA VAL A 96 -0.61 -14.79 -12.95
C VAL A 96 0.20 -15.89 -12.30
N ALA A 97 0.73 -16.83 -13.11
CA ALA A 97 1.63 -17.86 -12.59
C ALA A 97 2.88 -17.25 -11.95
N ASP A 98 3.39 -17.89 -10.89
CA ASP A 98 4.47 -17.37 -10.07
C ASP A 98 5.71 -16.98 -10.87
N GLU A 99 6.03 -17.76 -11.89
CA GLU A 99 7.13 -17.50 -12.81
C GLU A 99 7.01 -16.17 -13.59
N PHE A 100 5.80 -15.65 -13.78
CA PHE A 100 5.54 -14.38 -14.47
C PHE A 100 5.34 -13.19 -13.51
N LYS A 101 5.20 -13.43 -12.20
CA LYS A 101 4.96 -12.35 -11.23
C LYS A 101 6.09 -11.31 -11.18
N THR A 102 7.33 -11.73 -11.43
CA THR A 102 8.49 -10.83 -11.45
C THR A 102 8.82 -10.33 -12.85
N LYS A 103 8.32 -10.98 -13.89
CA LYS A 103 8.65 -10.70 -15.30
C LYS A 103 8.11 -9.36 -15.77
N THR A 104 8.89 -8.70 -16.65
CA THR A 104 8.59 -7.41 -17.28
C THR A 104 8.86 -7.49 -18.77
N PHE A 105 8.74 -6.37 -19.51
CA PHE A 105 9.14 -6.29 -20.91
C PHE A 105 10.63 -6.56 -21.13
N ASP A 106 11.48 -6.28 -20.15
CA ASP A 106 12.93 -6.47 -20.25
C ASP A 106 13.33 -7.95 -20.23
N ASP A 107 12.44 -8.82 -19.71
CA ASP A 107 12.63 -10.26 -19.75
C ASP A 107 12.28 -10.89 -21.10
N PHE A 108 11.71 -10.12 -22.04
CA PHE A 108 11.42 -10.58 -23.38
C PHE A 108 12.67 -10.47 -24.26
N ASN A 109 13.30 -11.60 -24.54
CA ASN A 109 14.52 -11.64 -25.34
C ASN A 109 14.18 -11.48 -26.84
N ALA A 110 14.16 -10.24 -27.32
CA ALA A 110 13.91 -9.90 -28.72
C ALA A 110 15.20 -9.95 -29.53
N VAL A 111 15.48 -11.05 -30.19
CA VAL A 111 16.67 -11.25 -31.03
C VAL A 111 16.37 -10.82 -32.46
N THR A 112 15.28 -11.29 -33.04
CA THR A 112 14.88 -11.02 -34.44
C THR A 112 14.20 -9.68 -34.60
N SER A 113 14.14 -9.20 -35.83
CA SER A 113 13.42 -7.96 -36.14
C SER A 113 11.92 -8.08 -35.89
N GLU A 114 11.34 -9.27 -36.10
CA GLU A 114 9.94 -9.53 -35.76
C GLU A 114 9.69 -9.46 -34.25
N GLU A 115 10.50 -10.10 -33.44
CA GLU A 115 10.38 -10.07 -31.98
C GLU A 115 10.51 -8.64 -31.42
N LYS A 116 11.41 -7.84 -31.97
CA LYS A 116 11.53 -6.41 -31.64
C LYS A 116 10.25 -5.64 -31.97
N ARG A 117 9.65 -5.89 -33.14
CA ARG A 117 8.35 -5.28 -33.51
C ARG A 117 7.22 -5.73 -32.57
N PHE A 118 7.19 -6.98 -32.13
CA PHE A 118 6.23 -7.47 -31.14
C PHE A 118 6.40 -6.79 -29.80
N LEU A 119 7.63 -6.63 -29.34
CA LEU A 119 7.92 -5.92 -28.10
C LEU A 119 7.46 -4.46 -28.15
N GLU A 120 7.82 -3.75 -29.21
CA GLU A 120 7.40 -2.36 -29.42
C GLU A 120 5.87 -2.24 -29.52
N PHE A 121 5.22 -3.15 -30.25
CA PHE A 121 3.76 -3.22 -30.29
C PHE A 121 3.16 -3.39 -28.89
N ALA A 122 3.69 -4.34 -28.09
CA ALA A 122 3.20 -4.61 -26.75
C ALA A 122 3.35 -3.40 -25.81
N LYS A 123 4.50 -2.72 -25.86
CA LYS A 123 4.73 -1.46 -25.13
C LYS A 123 3.75 -0.37 -25.56
N GLY A 124 3.52 -0.24 -26.87
CA GLY A 124 2.55 0.71 -27.42
C GLY A 124 1.11 0.45 -27.00
N GLN A 125 0.72 -0.82 -26.76
CA GLN A 125 -0.62 -1.13 -26.26
C GLN A 125 -0.85 -0.60 -24.84
N VAL A 126 0.15 -0.63 -23.96
CA VAL A 126 0.05 -0.05 -22.60
C VAL A 126 -0.39 1.41 -22.69
N GLN A 127 0.29 2.20 -23.53
CA GLN A 127 -0.05 3.63 -23.67
C GLN A 127 -1.48 3.81 -24.21
N LYS A 128 -1.86 3.06 -25.23
CA LYS A 128 -3.22 3.14 -25.80
C LYS A 128 -4.30 2.86 -24.76
N TYR A 129 -4.12 1.83 -23.91
CA TYR A 129 -5.07 1.54 -22.85
C TYR A 129 -5.10 2.65 -21.79
N LEU A 130 -3.96 3.20 -21.43
CA LEU A 130 -3.88 4.33 -20.48
C LEU A 130 -4.49 5.63 -21.06
N ASP A 131 -4.53 5.75 -22.40
CA ASP A 131 -5.19 6.86 -23.11
C ASP A 131 -6.69 6.59 -23.37
N GLY A 132 -7.23 5.51 -22.80
CA GLY A 132 -8.66 5.21 -22.83
C GLY A 132 -9.13 4.37 -23.99
N MET A 133 -8.25 3.61 -24.66
CA MET A 133 -8.65 2.67 -25.70
C MET A 133 -9.67 1.65 -25.16
N ARG A 134 -10.82 1.53 -25.85
CA ARG A 134 -11.91 0.57 -25.52
C ARG A 134 -11.88 -0.71 -26.38
N GLY A 135 -10.86 -0.86 -27.21
CA GLY A 135 -10.71 -2.03 -28.05
C GLY A 135 -10.01 -3.21 -27.36
N ASN A 136 -9.96 -4.34 -28.06
CA ASN A 136 -9.26 -5.53 -27.60
C ASN A 136 -7.90 -5.65 -28.32
N THR A 137 -6.91 -6.19 -27.62
CA THR A 137 -5.63 -6.59 -28.18
C THR A 137 -5.57 -8.11 -28.25
N LEU A 138 -5.40 -8.67 -29.45
CA LEU A 138 -5.24 -10.10 -29.66
C LEU A 138 -3.78 -10.43 -29.97
N ILE A 139 -3.18 -11.31 -29.17
CA ILE A 139 -1.81 -11.81 -29.36
C ILE A 139 -1.90 -13.28 -29.78
N THR A 140 -1.51 -13.58 -31.01
CA THR A 140 -1.52 -14.93 -31.60
C THR A 140 -0.13 -15.40 -32.00
N GLY A 141 0.05 -16.70 -32.17
CA GLY A 141 1.31 -17.28 -32.62
C GLY A 141 1.58 -18.64 -32.00
N GLY A 142 2.69 -19.26 -32.38
CA GLY A 142 3.13 -20.59 -31.92
C GLY A 142 3.40 -20.68 -30.43
N THR A 143 3.59 -21.88 -29.91
CA THR A 143 3.96 -22.13 -28.52
C THR A 143 5.39 -21.62 -28.26
N GLY A 144 5.65 -21.06 -27.08
CA GLY A 144 7.01 -20.64 -26.66
C GLY A 144 7.44 -19.23 -27.11
N ILE A 145 6.69 -18.52 -27.97
CA ILE A 145 7.07 -17.19 -28.47
C ILE A 145 6.85 -16.04 -27.48
N GLY A 146 6.58 -16.31 -26.20
CA GLY A 146 6.47 -15.28 -25.16
C GLY A 146 5.11 -14.57 -25.06
N LYS A 147 4.02 -15.12 -25.65
CA LYS A 147 2.67 -14.51 -25.58
C LYS A 147 2.22 -14.20 -24.13
N THR A 148 2.34 -15.18 -23.26
CA THR A 148 1.95 -15.03 -21.84
C THR A 148 2.79 -13.96 -21.15
N LEU A 149 4.11 -13.96 -21.37
CA LEU A 149 5.01 -12.94 -20.83
C LEU A 149 4.61 -11.53 -21.27
N LEU A 150 4.41 -11.34 -22.59
CA LEU A 150 3.99 -10.02 -23.12
C LEU A 150 2.61 -9.61 -22.59
N SER A 151 1.65 -10.56 -22.49
CA SER A 151 0.33 -10.23 -21.93
C SER A 151 0.39 -9.81 -20.46
N VAL A 152 1.20 -10.49 -19.66
CA VAL A 152 1.43 -10.11 -18.24
C VAL A 152 2.18 -8.78 -18.15
N ALA A 153 3.19 -8.56 -18.99
CA ALA A 153 3.93 -7.31 -19.02
C ALA A 153 3.04 -6.12 -19.39
N ILE A 154 2.13 -6.28 -20.36
CA ILE A 154 1.11 -5.28 -20.71
C ILE A 154 0.20 -5.02 -19.50
N ALA A 155 -0.33 -6.06 -18.87
CA ALA A 155 -1.19 -5.93 -17.69
C ALA A 155 -0.51 -5.18 -16.55
N LYS A 156 0.76 -5.49 -16.26
CA LYS A 156 1.58 -4.77 -15.27
C LYS A 156 1.80 -3.31 -15.64
N GLY A 157 2.18 -3.04 -16.90
CA GLY A 157 2.38 -1.67 -17.39
C GLY A 157 1.12 -0.82 -17.24
N ILE A 158 -0.05 -1.37 -17.56
CA ILE A 158 -1.35 -0.69 -17.39
C ILE A 158 -1.64 -0.45 -15.90
N ASN A 159 -1.42 -1.46 -15.06
CA ASN A 159 -1.66 -1.35 -13.61
C ASN A 159 -0.79 -0.26 -12.97
N GLU A 160 0.51 -0.24 -13.26
CA GLU A 160 1.42 0.79 -12.79
C GLU A 160 1.09 2.18 -13.37
N GLY A 161 0.65 2.24 -14.63
CA GLY A 161 0.21 3.48 -15.25
C GLY A 161 -1.02 4.08 -14.56
N TYR A 162 -2.02 3.27 -14.20
CA TYR A 162 -3.18 3.73 -13.42
C TYR A 162 -2.78 4.17 -12.00
N LYS A 163 -1.88 3.43 -11.36
CA LYS A 163 -1.35 3.79 -10.05
C LYS A 163 -0.63 5.15 -10.10
N THR A 164 0.22 5.37 -11.11
CA THR A 164 0.94 6.64 -11.29
C THR A 164 0.00 7.81 -11.57
N LYS A 165 -1.09 7.57 -12.32
CA LYS A 165 -2.13 8.58 -12.59
C LYS A 165 -3.08 8.81 -11.39
N GLY A 166 -2.99 8.01 -10.34
CA GLY A 166 -3.93 8.04 -9.22
C GLY A 166 -5.36 7.59 -9.60
N GLU A 167 -5.52 6.87 -10.71
CA GLU A 167 -6.82 6.37 -11.17
C GLU A 167 -7.15 5.04 -10.49
N PRO A 168 -8.25 4.91 -9.71
CA PRO A 168 -8.57 3.71 -8.94
C PRO A 168 -9.15 2.60 -9.84
N LYS A 169 -8.36 2.10 -10.77
CA LYS A 169 -8.71 1.01 -11.68
C LYS A 169 -7.93 -0.25 -11.34
N SER A 170 -8.58 -1.41 -11.49
CA SER A 170 -7.95 -2.71 -11.30
C SER A 170 -7.68 -3.36 -12.65
N VAL A 171 -6.58 -4.10 -12.71
CA VAL A 171 -6.24 -4.97 -13.84
C VAL A 171 -6.32 -6.41 -13.36
N LEU A 172 -6.95 -7.28 -14.14
CA LEU A 172 -7.12 -8.69 -13.84
C LEU A 172 -6.51 -9.53 -14.98
N PHE A 173 -5.66 -10.48 -14.62
CA PHE A 173 -5.16 -11.49 -15.55
C PHE A 173 -5.88 -12.82 -15.29
N VAL A 174 -6.56 -13.36 -16.30
CA VAL A 174 -7.40 -14.54 -16.16
C VAL A 174 -6.94 -15.65 -17.12
N SER A 175 -6.77 -16.84 -16.60
CA SER A 175 -6.67 -18.06 -17.40
C SER A 175 -8.07 -18.57 -17.73
N LEU A 176 -8.40 -18.75 -19.02
CA LEU A 176 -9.70 -19.28 -19.44
C LEU A 176 -9.96 -20.66 -18.84
N THR A 177 -8.94 -21.50 -18.77
CA THR A 177 -9.04 -22.85 -18.20
C THR A 177 -9.42 -22.80 -16.73
N GLU A 178 -8.77 -21.93 -15.96
CA GLU A 178 -9.06 -21.79 -14.52
C GLU A 178 -10.44 -21.14 -14.28
N MET A 179 -10.82 -20.19 -15.10
CA MET A 179 -12.15 -19.58 -15.04
C MET A 179 -13.24 -20.64 -15.28
N ILE A 180 -13.10 -21.50 -16.28
CA ILE A 180 -14.06 -22.58 -16.56
C ILE A 180 -14.11 -23.57 -15.39
N LYS A 181 -12.96 -23.91 -14.79
CA LYS A 181 -12.89 -24.78 -13.62
C LYS A 181 -13.68 -24.19 -12.44
N GLN A 182 -13.47 -22.93 -12.11
CA GLN A 182 -14.20 -22.27 -11.04
C GLN A 182 -15.71 -22.17 -11.29
N ILE A 183 -16.13 -21.92 -12.54
CA ILE A 183 -17.54 -21.94 -12.90
C ILE A 183 -18.15 -23.33 -12.65
N LYS A 184 -17.45 -24.39 -13.06
CA LYS A 184 -17.92 -25.77 -12.84
C LYS A 184 -17.97 -26.15 -11.36
N GLU A 185 -16.98 -25.73 -10.57
CA GLU A 185 -16.97 -25.93 -9.13
C GLU A 185 -18.13 -25.19 -8.46
N GLY A 186 -18.41 -23.95 -8.86
CA GLY A 186 -19.54 -23.17 -8.35
C GLY A 186 -20.91 -23.81 -8.64
N TRP A 187 -21.06 -24.50 -9.76
CA TRP A 187 -22.30 -25.21 -10.08
C TRP A 187 -22.52 -26.51 -9.26
N ASN A 188 -21.46 -27.08 -8.70
CA ASN A 188 -21.55 -28.27 -7.86
C ASN A 188 -21.94 -27.99 -6.40
N TYR A 189 -22.05 -26.72 -6.02
CA TYR A 189 -22.46 -26.27 -4.68
C TYR A 189 -23.90 -25.70 -4.62
N GLY A 190 -24.68 -25.86 -5.69
CA GLY A 190 -26.08 -25.43 -5.79
C GLY A 190 -27.07 -26.60 -5.63
#